data_c19a57aabb3342e646ce1b59a598c027
#
_entry.id   c19a57aabb3342e646ce1b59a598c027
#
_cell.length_a   1.000
_cell.length_b   1.000
_cell.length_c   1.000
_cell.angle_alpha   90.00
_cell.angle_beta   90.00
_cell.angle_gamma   90.00
#
_symmetry.space_group_name_H-M   'P 1'
#
loop_
_entity.id
_entity.type
_entity.pdbx_description
1 polymer ?
#
loop_
_entity_poly.entity_id
_entity_poly.type
_entity_poly.pdbx_seq_one_letter_code
_entity_poly.pdbx_strand_id
1 'polypeptide(L)'
;MAGTKKIKTALISVFHKDGLDELVKKLNEEGVKFLSTGGTQAFIESLGYECQAVESVTSYPSILGGRVKTLHPRIFGGILARRDNEGDRQQMAEYAIPEIDLVIVDLYPFEQTVASGASEADIIEKIDIGGISLIRAGAKNFNDVVIVPSKAEYGMLLDIINKKGAETDLAERKVFAEHAFGVSSHYDTAIHEWFAK
;
A
#
# COMPACT_ATOMS: atom_id res chain seq x y z
N MET A 1 14.88 7.25 -21.94
CA MET A 1 14.51 8.00 -20.71
C MET A 1 14.57 7.00 -19.56
N ALA A 2 15.59 7.09 -18.74
CA ALA A 2 15.78 6.17 -17.62
C ALA A 2 14.70 6.45 -16.57
N GLY A 3 13.90 5.45 -16.26
CA GLY A 3 13.14 5.45 -15.01
C GLY A 3 11.63 5.64 -15.06
N THR A 4 10.98 5.78 -16.24
CA THR A 4 9.51 5.75 -16.29
C THR A 4 9.00 4.33 -16.06
N LYS A 5 8.01 4.18 -15.17
CA LYS A 5 7.34 2.91 -14.85
C LYS A 5 5.83 3.06 -15.01
N LYS A 6 5.23 2.10 -15.69
CA LYS A 6 3.77 2.01 -15.83
C LYS A 6 3.19 1.25 -14.63
N ILE A 7 2.14 1.78 -14.06
CA ILE A 7 1.37 1.14 -13.01
C ILE A 7 0.38 0.18 -13.68
N LYS A 8 0.52 -1.11 -13.43
CA LYS A 8 -0.36 -2.17 -13.95
C LYS A 8 -1.17 -2.83 -12.84
N THR A 9 -0.60 -2.94 -11.64
CA THR A 9 -1.24 -3.57 -10.48
C THR A 9 -1.07 -2.70 -9.25
N ALA A 10 -2.16 -2.39 -8.57
CA ALA A 10 -2.20 -1.63 -7.34
C ALA A 10 -2.66 -2.51 -6.16
N LEU A 11 -1.85 -2.58 -5.12
CA LEU A 11 -2.27 -3.11 -3.81
C LEU A 11 -2.81 -1.96 -2.97
N ILE A 12 -4.05 -2.05 -2.55
CA ILE A 12 -4.73 -1.01 -1.78
C ILE A 12 -5.16 -1.58 -0.42
N SER A 13 -4.67 -0.99 0.66
CA SER A 13 -4.99 -1.37 2.04
C SER A 13 -5.14 -0.12 2.89
N VAL A 14 -6.37 0.38 3.03
CA VAL A 14 -6.66 1.65 3.68
C VAL A 14 -7.71 1.51 4.78
N PHE A 15 -7.54 2.26 5.86
CA PHE A 15 -8.54 2.34 6.94
C PHE A 15 -9.70 3.25 6.54
N HIS A 16 -9.43 4.52 6.21
CA HIS A 16 -10.42 5.47 5.71
C HIS A 16 -10.62 5.32 4.21
N LYS A 17 -11.85 5.56 3.75
CA LYS A 17 -12.20 5.43 2.32
C LYS A 17 -12.42 6.79 1.62
N ASP A 18 -12.29 7.89 2.38
CA ASP A 18 -12.50 9.25 1.87
C ASP A 18 -11.54 9.56 0.73
N GLY A 19 -12.09 9.94 -0.44
CA GLY A 19 -11.32 10.28 -1.63
C GLY A 19 -10.70 9.08 -2.38
N LEU A 20 -10.90 7.85 -1.88
CA LEU A 20 -10.40 6.66 -2.54
C LEU A 20 -11.19 6.34 -3.83
N ASP A 21 -12.47 6.67 -3.86
CA ASP A 21 -13.36 6.44 -5.00
C ASP A 21 -12.88 7.12 -6.28
N GLU A 22 -12.49 8.40 -6.21
CA GLU A 22 -11.93 9.13 -7.34
C GLU A 22 -10.62 8.51 -7.83
N LEU A 23 -9.74 8.15 -6.91
CA LEU A 23 -8.45 7.56 -7.24
C LEU A 23 -8.61 6.18 -7.88
N VAL A 24 -9.47 5.31 -7.33
CA VAL A 24 -9.79 3.98 -7.90
C VAL A 24 -10.40 4.13 -9.29
N LYS A 25 -11.34 5.06 -9.48
CA LYS A 25 -11.93 5.35 -10.78
C LYS A 25 -10.86 5.69 -11.81
N LYS A 26 -9.96 6.63 -11.48
CA LYS A 26 -8.89 7.05 -12.40
C LYS A 26 -7.92 5.94 -12.73
N LEU A 27 -7.51 5.15 -11.73
CA LEU A 27 -6.65 3.99 -11.95
C LEU A 27 -7.34 2.93 -12.82
N ASN A 28 -8.65 2.71 -12.64
CA ASN A 28 -9.40 1.77 -13.47
C ASN A 28 -9.53 2.27 -14.93
N GLU A 29 -9.75 3.56 -15.16
CA GLU A 29 -9.75 4.17 -16.51
C GLU A 29 -8.43 3.92 -17.25
N GLU A 30 -7.32 3.84 -16.53
CA GLU A 30 -5.97 3.53 -17.03
C GLU A 30 -5.68 2.01 -17.14
N GLY A 31 -6.66 1.15 -16.81
CA GLY A 31 -6.54 -0.31 -16.89
C GLY A 31 -5.70 -0.95 -15.77
N VAL A 32 -5.56 -0.26 -14.64
CA VAL A 32 -4.84 -0.79 -13.48
C VAL A 32 -5.69 -1.87 -12.78
N LYS A 33 -5.09 -3.02 -12.48
CA LYS A 33 -5.72 -4.11 -11.72
C LYS A 33 -5.60 -3.84 -10.23
N PHE A 34 -6.64 -4.17 -9.47
CA PHE A 34 -6.67 -3.98 -8.02
C PHE A 34 -6.44 -5.30 -7.29
N LEU A 35 -5.61 -5.23 -6.27
CA LEU A 35 -5.37 -6.26 -5.26
C LEU A 35 -5.67 -5.67 -3.89
N SER A 36 -6.51 -6.32 -3.10
CA SER A 36 -6.91 -5.79 -1.81
C SER A 36 -7.39 -6.88 -0.85
N THR A 37 -7.78 -6.49 0.34
CA THR A 37 -8.29 -7.38 1.37
C THR A 37 -9.36 -6.71 2.22
N GLY A 38 -10.26 -7.51 2.78
CA GLY A 38 -11.27 -7.08 3.75
C GLY A 38 -12.14 -5.92 3.28
N GLY A 39 -12.30 -4.91 4.14
CA GLY A 39 -13.19 -3.79 3.87
C GLY A 39 -12.77 -2.90 2.68
N THR A 40 -11.49 -2.86 2.32
CA THR A 40 -11.05 -2.11 1.14
C THR A 40 -11.42 -2.82 -0.16
N GLN A 41 -11.31 -4.15 -0.21
CA GLN A 41 -11.80 -4.95 -1.34
C GLN A 41 -13.31 -4.73 -1.54
N ALA A 42 -14.10 -4.91 -0.48
CA ALA A 42 -15.55 -4.71 -0.54
C ALA A 42 -15.93 -3.29 -1.01
N PHE A 43 -15.17 -2.28 -0.60
CA PHE A 43 -15.37 -0.91 -1.05
C PHE A 43 -15.13 -0.77 -2.57
N ILE A 44 -14.00 -1.28 -3.09
CA ILE A 44 -13.68 -1.22 -4.52
C ILE A 44 -14.75 -1.96 -5.35
N GLU A 45 -15.19 -3.14 -4.92
CA GLU A 45 -16.24 -3.91 -5.55
C GLU A 45 -17.60 -3.19 -5.51
N SER A 46 -17.91 -2.46 -4.44
CA SER A 46 -19.14 -1.65 -4.34
C SER A 46 -19.17 -0.49 -5.34
N LEU A 47 -18.02 -0.02 -5.81
CA LEU A 47 -17.90 0.97 -6.89
C LEU A 47 -18.07 0.35 -8.29
N GLY A 48 -18.24 -0.97 -8.39
CA GLY A 48 -18.42 -1.72 -9.65
C GLY A 48 -17.10 -2.13 -10.32
N TYR A 49 -15.97 -2.09 -9.62
CA TYR A 49 -14.66 -2.49 -10.16
C TYR A 49 -14.24 -3.87 -9.65
N GLU A 50 -13.57 -4.63 -10.53
CA GLU A 50 -12.98 -5.92 -10.15
C GLU A 50 -11.82 -5.71 -9.17
N CYS A 51 -11.78 -6.51 -8.11
CA CYS A 51 -10.71 -6.49 -7.13
C CYS A 51 -10.30 -7.90 -6.74
N GLN A 52 -9.05 -8.26 -6.99
CA GLN A 52 -8.50 -9.56 -6.60
C GLN A 52 -8.26 -9.58 -5.09
N ALA A 53 -8.70 -10.63 -4.41
CA ALA A 53 -8.39 -10.82 -2.99
C ALA A 53 -6.92 -11.20 -2.78
N VAL A 54 -6.27 -10.61 -1.77
CA VAL A 54 -4.91 -10.98 -1.35
C VAL A 54 -4.83 -12.47 -1.03
N GLU A 55 -5.86 -13.03 -0.42
CA GLU A 55 -5.96 -14.44 -0.06
C GLU A 55 -5.89 -15.37 -1.29
N SER A 56 -6.37 -14.92 -2.45
CA SER A 56 -6.26 -15.70 -3.70
C SER A 56 -4.84 -15.70 -4.27
N VAL A 57 -4.07 -14.63 -4.02
CA VAL A 57 -2.65 -14.54 -4.42
C VAL A 57 -1.75 -15.35 -3.49
N THR A 58 -2.00 -15.25 -2.20
CA THR A 58 -1.18 -15.91 -1.18
C THR A 58 -1.52 -17.40 -1.02
N SER A 59 -2.72 -17.80 -1.43
CA SER A 59 -3.31 -19.12 -1.13
C SER A 59 -3.36 -19.40 0.38
N TYR A 60 -3.44 -18.33 1.18
CA TYR A 60 -3.43 -18.39 2.64
C TYR A 60 -4.63 -17.61 3.20
N PRO A 61 -5.39 -18.19 4.14
CA PRO A 61 -6.54 -17.50 4.71
C PRO A 61 -6.14 -16.32 5.58
N SER A 62 -7.04 -15.35 5.71
CA SER A 62 -6.91 -14.29 6.70
C SER A 62 -7.14 -14.87 8.10
N ILE A 63 -6.08 -15.06 8.87
CA ILE A 63 -6.10 -15.63 10.22
C ILE A 63 -5.74 -14.60 11.27
N LEU A 64 -5.87 -14.96 12.56
CA LEU A 64 -5.52 -14.11 13.68
C LEU A 64 -6.21 -12.72 13.62
N GLY A 65 -7.50 -12.72 13.27
CA GLY A 65 -8.25 -11.48 13.11
C GLY A 65 -7.79 -10.60 11.94
N GLY A 66 -7.06 -11.17 10.97
CA GLY A 66 -6.53 -10.44 9.82
C GLY A 66 -5.19 -9.75 10.05
N ARG A 67 -4.55 -9.96 11.19
CA ARG A 67 -3.29 -9.29 11.55
C ARG A 67 -2.11 -9.65 10.65
N VAL A 68 -2.15 -10.79 9.93
CA VAL A 68 -1.04 -11.30 9.11
C VAL A 68 -1.38 -11.46 7.62
N LYS A 69 -2.56 -11.07 7.18
CA LYS A 69 -3.10 -11.33 5.83
C LYS A 69 -2.21 -10.84 4.67
N THR A 70 -1.53 -9.70 4.81
CA THR A 70 -0.63 -9.14 3.81
C THR A 70 0.84 -9.49 4.04
N LEU A 71 1.19 -10.02 5.23
CA LEU A 71 2.56 -10.39 5.58
C LEU A 71 2.94 -11.73 4.97
N HIS A 72 3.09 -11.76 3.65
CA HIS A 72 3.33 -12.98 2.91
C HIS A 72 4.41 -12.77 1.82
N PRO A 73 5.30 -13.74 1.55
CA PRO A 73 6.36 -13.61 0.55
C PRO A 73 5.87 -13.24 -0.85
N ARG A 74 4.71 -13.71 -1.29
CA ARG A 74 4.15 -13.33 -2.60
C ARG A 74 3.72 -11.87 -2.67
N ILE A 75 3.31 -11.25 -1.57
CA ILE A 75 2.97 -9.83 -1.51
C ILE A 75 4.24 -8.99 -1.40
N PHE A 76 5.09 -9.27 -0.42
CA PHE A 76 6.32 -8.52 -0.22
C PHE A 76 7.34 -8.74 -1.34
N GLY A 77 7.41 -9.94 -1.91
CA GLY A 77 8.20 -10.21 -3.10
C GLY A 77 7.72 -9.40 -4.31
N GLY A 78 6.40 -9.28 -4.50
CA GLY A 78 5.80 -8.45 -5.55
C GLY A 78 6.16 -6.96 -5.44
N ILE A 79 6.36 -6.47 -4.21
CA ILE A 79 6.77 -5.08 -3.95
C ILE A 79 8.30 -4.91 -4.00
N LEU A 80 9.06 -5.85 -3.43
CA LEU A 80 10.51 -5.69 -3.19
C LEU A 80 11.39 -6.19 -4.32
N ALA A 81 10.88 -6.99 -5.27
CA ALA A 81 11.66 -7.50 -6.38
C ALA A 81 12.21 -6.37 -7.26
N ARG A 82 13.49 -6.46 -7.57
CA ARG A 82 14.17 -5.55 -8.50
C ARG A 82 13.86 -5.99 -9.92
N ARG A 83 13.14 -5.17 -10.67
CA ARG A 83 12.61 -5.51 -12.01
C ARG A 83 13.70 -5.67 -13.07
N ASP A 84 14.89 -5.10 -12.84
CA ASP A 84 16.07 -5.20 -13.69
C ASP A 84 17.02 -6.34 -13.30
N ASN A 85 16.77 -7.03 -12.17
CA ASN A 85 17.58 -8.15 -11.70
C ASN A 85 17.04 -9.49 -12.22
N GLU A 86 17.88 -10.23 -12.97
CA GLU A 86 17.49 -11.50 -13.58
C GLU A 86 17.13 -12.57 -12.53
N GLY A 87 17.90 -12.67 -11.44
CA GLY A 87 17.64 -13.63 -10.37
C GLY A 87 16.30 -13.36 -9.67
N ASP A 88 15.97 -12.08 -9.44
CA ASP A 88 14.67 -11.72 -8.85
C ASP A 88 13.51 -12.11 -9.80
N ARG A 89 13.65 -11.87 -11.11
CA ARG A 89 12.63 -12.24 -12.10
C ARG A 89 12.43 -13.77 -12.19
N GLN A 90 13.51 -14.53 -12.14
CA GLN A 90 13.44 -16.00 -12.13
C GLN A 90 12.70 -16.51 -10.89
N GLN A 91 13.01 -15.97 -9.70
CA GLN A 91 12.32 -16.33 -8.46
C GLN A 91 10.86 -15.90 -8.47
N MET A 92 10.54 -14.73 -9.01
CA MET A 92 9.14 -14.30 -9.16
C MET A 92 8.34 -15.28 -10.02
N ALA A 93 8.92 -15.76 -11.12
CA ALA A 93 8.28 -16.77 -11.97
C ALA A 93 8.15 -18.12 -11.25
N GLU A 94 9.22 -18.60 -10.61
CA GLU A 94 9.25 -19.87 -9.87
C GLU A 94 8.20 -19.94 -8.76
N TYR A 95 8.08 -18.86 -7.97
CA TYR A 95 7.18 -18.82 -6.80
C TYR A 95 5.83 -18.17 -7.08
N ALA A 96 5.51 -17.90 -8.35
CA ALA A 96 4.28 -17.25 -8.78
C ALA A 96 4.01 -15.93 -8.03
N ILE A 97 5.03 -15.08 -7.94
CA ILE A 97 4.96 -13.77 -7.29
C ILE A 97 4.48 -12.74 -8.33
N PRO A 98 3.32 -12.08 -8.13
CA PRO A 98 2.85 -11.05 -9.05
C PRO A 98 3.65 -9.76 -8.89
N GLU A 99 3.80 -8.99 -9.98
CA GLU A 99 4.30 -7.62 -9.88
C GLU A 99 3.25 -6.72 -9.22
N ILE A 100 3.69 -5.92 -8.24
CA ILE A 100 2.88 -4.88 -7.59
C ILE A 100 3.60 -3.56 -7.84
N ASP A 101 2.97 -2.66 -8.62
CA ASP A 101 3.61 -1.44 -9.11
C ASP A 101 3.22 -0.21 -8.28
N LEU A 102 2.07 -0.28 -7.63
CA LEU A 102 1.54 0.77 -6.76
C LEU A 102 1.06 0.15 -5.44
N VAL A 103 1.43 0.77 -4.35
CA VAL A 103 0.94 0.42 -3.01
C VAL A 103 0.27 1.66 -2.41
N ILE A 104 -1.00 1.55 -2.02
CA ILE A 104 -1.76 2.61 -1.35
C ILE A 104 -2.12 2.13 0.04
N VAL A 105 -1.69 2.86 1.05
CA VAL A 105 -1.93 2.54 2.45
C VAL A 105 -2.50 3.76 3.16
N ASP A 106 -3.42 3.51 4.08
CA ASP A 106 -3.82 4.45 5.11
C ASP A 106 -3.85 3.68 6.44
N LEU A 107 -3.00 4.10 7.38
CA LEU A 107 -2.77 3.39 8.63
C LEU A 107 -3.98 3.47 9.57
N TYR A 108 -4.06 2.56 10.51
CA TYR A 108 -5.02 2.65 11.61
C TYR A 108 -4.79 3.95 12.40
N PRO A 109 -5.89 4.61 12.87
CA PRO A 109 -5.84 5.93 13.50
C PRO A 109 -5.37 5.85 14.97
N PHE A 110 -4.12 5.46 15.20
CA PHE A 110 -3.54 5.27 16.53
C PHE A 110 -3.67 6.53 17.40
N GLU A 111 -3.18 7.67 16.91
CA GLU A 111 -3.20 8.93 17.67
C GLU A 111 -4.62 9.41 17.98
N GLN A 112 -5.57 9.24 17.04
CA GLN A 112 -6.98 9.58 17.26
C GLN A 112 -7.59 8.66 18.33
N THR A 113 -7.23 7.39 18.34
CA THR A 113 -7.70 6.43 19.35
C THR A 113 -7.15 6.78 20.74
N VAL A 114 -5.87 7.15 20.82
CA VAL A 114 -5.28 7.66 22.07
C VAL A 114 -6.01 8.92 22.54
N ALA A 115 -6.22 9.88 21.65
CA ALA A 115 -6.88 11.15 21.97
C ALA A 115 -8.34 10.99 22.40
N SER A 116 -9.02 9.92 21.98
CA SER A 116 -10.41 9.62 22.38
C SER A 116 -10.53 9.09 23.80
N GLY A 117 -9.43 8.80 24.48
CA GLY A 117 -9.43 8.18 25.81
C GLY A 117 -9.87 6.72 25.82
N ALA A 118 -9.65 6.02 24.71
CA ALA A 118 -9.96 4.59 24.59
C ALA A 118 -9.17 3.74 25.58
N SER A 119 -9.60 2.50 25.81
CA SER A 119 -8.87 1.57 26.66
C SER A 119 -7.48 1.25 26.10
N GLU A 120 -6.53 0.89 26.96
CA GLU A 120 -5.18 0.45 26.56
C GLU A 120 -5.25 -0.68 25.51
N ALA A 121 -6.15 -1.65 25.71
CA ALA A 121 -6.34 -2.75 24.78
C ALA A 121 -6.79 -2.26 23.39
N ASP A 122 -7.72 -1.30 23.31
CA ASP A 122 -8.20 -0.73 22.06
C ASP A 122 -7.11 0.09 21.36
N ILE A 123 -6.29 0.80 22.13
CA ILE A 123 -5.16 1.57 21.60
C ILE A 123 -4.10 0.64 20.99
N ILE A 124 -3.72 -0.43 21.72
CA ILE A 124 -2.76 -1.43 21.23
C ILE A 124 -3.28 -2.10 19.96
N GLU A 125 -4.57 -2.37 19.84
CA GLU A 125 -5.17 -2.95 18.64
C GLU A 125 -5.08 -2.03 17.40
N LYS A 126 -4.83 -0.74 17.59
CA LYS A 126 -4.60 0.24 16.51
C LYS A 126 -3.14 0.39 16.11
N ILE A 127 -2.23 -0.39 16.66
CA ILE A 127 -0.84 -0.45 16.18
C ILE A 127 -0.83 -1.27 14.91
N ASP A 128 -0.68 -0.60 13.77
CA ASP A 128 -0.68 -1.21 12.45
C ASP A 128 0.65 -1.92 12.17
N ILE A 129 0.60 -3.21 11.94
CA ILE A 129 1.79 -4.02 11.60
C ILE A 129 1.91 -4.18 10.08
N GLY A 130 0.80 -4.53 9.42
CA GLY A 130 0.79 -4.83 7.99
C GLY A 130 0.97 -3.59 7.13
N GLY A 131 0.20 -2.53 7.41
CA GLY A 131 0.23 -1.28 6.65
C GLY A 131 1.58 -0.59 6.73
N ILE A 132 2.14 -0.44 7.93
CA ILE A 132 3.47 0.17 8.10
C ILE A 132 4.56 -0.63 7.38
N SER A 133 4.47 -1.96 7.38
CA SER A 133 5.41 -2.83 6.67
C SER A 133 5.31 -2.65 5.15
N LEU A 134 4.09 -2.51 4.60
CA LEU A 134 3.85 -2.22 3.19
C LEU A 134 4.41 -0.85 2.79
N ILE A 135 4.21 0.18 3.62
CA ILE A 135 4.76 1.54 3.41
C ILE A 135 6.28 1.46 3.28
N ARG A 136 6.96 0.82 4.21
CA ARG A 136 8.42 0.70 4.21
C ARG A 136 8.93 -0.12 3.02
N ALA A 137 8.23 -1.19 2.64
CA ALA A 137 8.61 -2.03 1.51
C ALA A 137 8.51 -1.25 0.18
N GLY A 138 7.40 -0.55 -0.07
CA GLY A 138 7.22 0.28 -1.26
C GLY A 138 8.25 1.41 -1.33
N ALA A 139 8.47 2.11 -0.22
CA ALA A 139 9.47 3.17 -0.13
C ALA A 139 10.90 2.67 -0.41
N LYS A 140 11.27 1.50 0.13
CA LYS A 140 12.58 0.89 -0.14
C LYS A 140 12.79 0.60 -1.62
N ASN A 141 11.77 0.14 -2.33
CA ASN A 141 11.84 -0.21 -3.75
C ASN A 141 11.28 0.88 -4.67
N PHE A 142 11.46 2.15 -4.34
CA PHE A 142 10.97 3.28 -5.14
C PHE A 142 11.51 3.30 -6.58
N ASN A 143 12.56 2.56 -6.89
CA ASN A 143 13.02 2.39 -8.27
C ASN A 143 11.95 1.75 -9.17
N ASP A 144 11.14 0.89 -8.62
CA ASP A 144 10.16 0.08 -9.37
C ASP A 144 8.70 0.29 -8.92
N VAL A 145 8.47 0.81 -7.70
CA VAL A 145 7.16 0.87 -7.05
C VAL A 145 6.82 2.29 -6.62
N VAL A 146 5.57 2.68 -6.81
CA VAL A 146 4.98 3.89 -6.22
C VAL A 146 4.37 3.52 -4.87
N ILE A 147 4.67 4.28 -3.82
CA ILE A 147 4.04 4.13 -2.51
C ILE A 147 3.26 5.40 -2.15
N VAL A 148 1.98 5.27 -1.94
CA VAL A 148 1.09 6.34 -1.42
C VAL A 148 0.79 6.01 0.04
N PRO A 149 1.48 6.66 0.99
CA PRO A 149 1.50 6.23 2.38
C PRO A 149 0.34 6.76 3.22
N SER A 150 -0.43 7.69 2.71
CA SER A 150 -1.63 8.22 3.35
C SER A 150 -2.57 8.87 2.33
N LYS A 151 -3.78 9.22 2.76
CA LYS A 151 -4.74 9.95 1.91
C LYS A 151 -4.28 11.38 1.54
N ALA A 152 -3.32 11.94 2.26
CA ALA A 152 -2.76 13.26 1.96
C ALA A 152 -2.05 13.29 0.59
N GLU A 153 -1.54 12.17 0.12
CA GLU A 153 -0.84 12.04 -1.16
C GLU A 153 -1.75 11.64 -2.33
N TYR A 154 -3.06 11.42 -2.12
CA TYR A 154 -3.98 11.05 -3.20
C TYR A 154 -4.01 12.10 -4.30
N GLY A 155 -4.06 13.40 -3.93
CA GLY A 155 -4.04 14.52 -4.89
C GLY A 155 -2.78 14.53 -5.75
N MET A 156 -1.62 14.24 -5.17
CA MET A 156 -0.35 14.16 -5.90
C MET A 156 -0.39 13.04 -6.94
N LEU A 157 -0.89 11.86 -6.60
CA LEU A 157 -1.02 10.75 -7.56
C LEU A 157 -2.06 11.06 -8.64
N LEU A 158 -3.20 11.63 -8.28
CA LEU A 158 -4.23 12.06 -9.23
C LEU A 158 -3.71 13.08 -10.23
N ASP A 159 -2.92 14.05 -9.79
CA ASP A 159 -2.29 15.05 -10.66
C ASP A 159 -1.35 14.41 -11.69
N ILE A 160 -0.59 13.40 -11.28
CA ILE A 160 0.29 12.64 -12.18
C ILE A 160 -0.54 11.88 -13.21
N ILE A 161 -1.55 11.12 -12.75
CA ILE A 161 -2.40 10.32 -13.64
C ILE A 161 -3.14 11.22 -14.65
N ASN A 162 -3.67 12.34 -14.22
CA ASN A 162 -4.37 13.28 -15.08
C ASN A 162 -3.45 13.92 -16.14
N LYS A 163 -2.15 14.06 -15.86
CA LYS A 163 -1.17 14.67 -16.78
C LYS A 163 -0.62 13.69 -17.79
N LYS A 164 -0.37 12.43 -17.41
CA LYS A 164 0.38 11.48 -18.23
C LYS A 164 -0.07 10.02 -18.13
N GLY A 165 -1.26 9.77 -17.54
CA GLY A 165 -1.76 8.42 -17.32
C GLY A 165 -1.08 7.72 -16.14
N ALA A 166 -1.32 6.43 -15.99
CA ALA A 166 -0.78 5.63 -14.89
C ALA A 166 0.73 5.33 -15.09
N GLU A 167 1.52 6.38 -15.18
CA GLU A 167 2.98 6.32 -15.32
C GLU A 167 3.67 7.27 -14.33
N THR A 168 4.82 6.84 -13.79
CA THR A 168 5.64 7.67 -12.91
C THR A 168 7.10 7.63 -13.33
N ASP A 169 7.81 8.74 -13.18
CA ASP A 169 9.25 8.79 -13.29
C ASP A 169 9.94 8.53 -11.93
N LEU A 170 11.25 8.39 -11.97
CA LEU A 170 12.03 8.08 -10.75
C LEU A 170 11.99 9.21 -9.71
N ALA A 171 11.93 10.46 -10.14
CA ALA A 171 11.91 11.61 -9.23
C ALA A 171 10.59 11.65 -8.45
N GLU A 172 9.48 11.43 -9.15
CA GLU A 172 8.15 11.35 -8.52
C GLU A 172 8.09 10.20 -7.50
N ARG A 173 8.56 9.00 -7.86
CA ARG A 173 8.58 7.87 -6.93
C ARG A 173 9.47 8.12 -5.71
N LYS A 174 10.56 8.86 -5.88
CA LYS A 174 11.45 9.25 -4.77
C LYS A 174 10.76 10.22 -3.81
N VAL A 175 9.93 11.15 -4.31
CA VAL A 175 9.13 12.05 -3.47
C VAL A 175 8.12 11.25 -2.65
N PHE A 176 7.38 10.32 -3.28
CA PHE A 176 6.48 9.44 -2.54
C PHE A 176 7.20 8.60 -1.47
N ALA A 177 8.40 8.11 -1.76
CA ALA A 177 9.20 7.36 -0.80
C ALA A 177 9.67 8.21 0.39
N GLU A 178 9.99 9.48 0.16
CA GLU A 178 10.32 10.45 1.21
C GLU A 178 9.12 10.66 2.12
N HIS A 179 7.92 10.95 1.57
CA HIS A 179 6.68 11.05 2.34
C HIS A 179 6.38 9.77 3.13
N ALA A 180 6.61 8.60 2.52
CA ALA A 180 6.38 7.31 3.16
C ALA A 180 7.27 7.11 4.41
N PHE A 181 8.53 7.49 4.34
CA PHE A 181 9.41 7.45 5.53
C PHE A 181 9.05 8.52 6.55
N GLY A 182 8.54 9.68 6.14
CA GLY A 182 7.96 10.68 7.03
C GLY A 182 6.78 10.13 7.83
N VAL A 183 5.81 9.52 7.15
CA VAL A 183 4.65 8.85 7.77
C VAL A 183 5.10 7.75 8.73
N SER A 184 6.03 6.87 8.30
CA SER A 184 6.54 5.78 9.14
C SER A 184 7.25 6.31 10.40
N SER A 185 8.08 7.32 10.27
CA SER A 185 8.81 7.93 11.38
C SER A 185 7.87 8.58 12.40
N HIS A 186 6.87 9.35 11.92
CA HIS A 186 5.89 9.99 12.76
C HIS A 186 5.05 8.95 13.53
N TYR A 187 4.60 7.91 12.84
CA TYR A 187 3.78 6.85 13.43
C TYR A 187 4.51 6.10 14.55
N ASP A 188 5.76 5.68 14.30
CA ASP A 188 6.57 4.99 15.29
C ASP A 188 6.90 5.90 16.47
N THR A 189 7.13 7.20 16.23
CA THR A 189 7.37 8.19 17.28
C THR A 189 6.15 8.34 18.19
N ALA A 190 4.95 8.47 17.62
CA ALA A 190 3.71 8.58 18.40
C ALA A 190 3.46 7.35 19.27
N ILE A 191 3.73 6.15 18.75
CA ILE A 191 3.64 4.90 19.51
C ILE A 191 4.67 4.88 20.64
N HIS A 192 5.92 5.20 20.34
CA HIS A 192 6.99 5.25 21.34
C HIS A 192 6.65 6.23 22.48
N GLU A 193 6.19 7.43 22.17
CA GLU A 193 5.82 8.44 23.16
C GLU A 193 4.64 7.99 24.03
N TRP A 194 3.71 7.21 23.47
CA TRP A 194 2.60 6.64 24.25
C TRP A 194 3.07 5.60 25.26
N PHE A 195 3.99 4.70 24.85
CA PHE A 195 4.57 3.70 25.78
C PHE A 195 5.52 4.30 26.81
N ALA A 196 6.05 5.50 26.59
CA ALA A 196 6.96 6.20 27.51
C ALA A 196 6.23 6.93 28.66
N LYS A 197 4.90 6.99 28.66
CA LYS A 197 4.07 7.63 29.70
C LYS A 197 3.76 6.66 30.82
#